data_ba8309bbcea38ed8da408b2cab08b032
#
_entry.id   ba8309bbcea38ed8da408b2cab08b032
#
_cell.length_a   1.000
_cell.length_b   1.000
_cell.length_c   1.000
_cell.angle_alpha   90.00
_cell.angle_beta   90.00
_cell.angle_gamma   90.00
#
_symmetry.space_group_name_H-M   'P 1'
#
loop_
_entity.id
_entity.type
_entity.pdbx_description
1 polymer ?
#
loop_
_entity_poly.entity_id
_entity_poly.type
_entity_poly.pdbx_seq_one_letter_code
_entity_poly.pdbx_strand_id
1 'polypeptide(L)'
;MINKAINSEKHQFRYYSREVLKRPTELMLHEQRLRLARKFPQNEPLQGALADLFYGCWYDMPLQGEAILATVADRLPLPTRNHFRDCIEKNSYVQRISEVATRWSVLVTPSLNVASHSLRVSSDDARQIAADFGARLIKAKASNDKQQLTQIEDDFLGHCLACVDRIGFSLVWFRLARNGWVFDERWVACQRQLEQMPAREATV
;
A
#
# COMPACT_ATOMS: atom_id res chain seq x y z
N MET A 1 -2.56 -10.41 -29.65
CA MET A 1 -1.79 -11.44 -28.91
C MET A 1 -1.22 -10.90 -27.59
N ILE A 2 -0.74 -9.67 -27.51
CA ILE A 2 -0.10 -9.06 -26.30
C ILE A 2 -1.04 -9.04 -25.08
N ASN A 3 -2.30 -8.64 -25.23
CA ASN A 3 -3.27 -8.58 -24.11
C ASN A 3 -3.59 -9.95 -23.49
N LYS A 4 -3.53 -11.03 -24.25
CA LYS A 4 -3.79 -12.40 -23.74
C LYS A 4 -2.63 -12.91 -22.89
N ALA A 5 -1.39 -12.57 -23.26
CA ALA A 5 -0.19 -12.90 -22.50
C ALA A 5 -0.14 -12.15 -21.17
N ILE A 6 -0.41 -10.84 -21.16
CA ILE A 6 -0.43 -10.03 -19.94
C ILE A 6 -1.51 -10.50 -18.96
N ASN A 7 -2.69 -10.89 -19.45
CA ASN A 7 -3.73 -11.46 -18.59
C ASN A 7 -3.30 -12.80 -17.97
N SER A 8 -2.61 -13.66 -18.71
CA SER A 8 -2.06 -14.90 -18.19
C SER A 8 -1.04 -14.65 -17.07
N GLU A 9 -0.14 -13.67 -17.24
CA GLU A 9 0.86 -13.30 -16.25
C GLU A 9 0.25 -12.72 -14.97
N LYS A 10 -0.80 -11.90 -15.09
CA LYS A 10 -1.56 -11.40 -13.95
C LYS A 10 -2.24 -12.54 -13.18
N HIS A 11 -2.79 -13.54 -13.87
CA HIS A 11 -3.38 -14.71 -13.22
C HIS A 11 -2.33 -15.54 -12.47
N GLN A 12 -1.17 -15.75 -13.07
CA GLN A 12 -0.06 -16.45 -12.42
C GLN A 12 0.47 -15.67 -11.20
N PHE A 13 0.62 -14.36 -11.31
CA PHE A 13 1.03 -13.52 -10.19
C PHE A 13 0.06 -13.62 -9.01
N ARG A 14 -1.26 -13.58 -9.27
CA ARG A 14 -2.29 -13.77 -8.25
C ARG A 14 -2.26 -15.17 -7.65
N TYR A 15 -1.99 -16.19 -8.45
CA TYR A 15 -1.82 -17.56 -7.97
C TYR A 15 -0.66 -17.64 -6.97
N TYR A 16 0.53 -17.17 -7.33
CA TYR A 16 1.68 -17.17 -6.42
C TYR A 16 1.48 -16.27 -5.21
N SER A 17 0.74 -15.17 -5.32
CA SER A 17 0.37 -14.35 -4.17
C SER A 17 -0.46 -15.13 -3.13
N ARG A 18 -1.38 -15.98 -3.57
CA ARG A 18 -2.15 -16.86 -2.67
C ARG A 18 -1.30 -17.98 -2.08
N GLU A 19 -0.36 -18.54 -2.86
CA GLU A 19 0.54 -19.57 -2.36
C GLU A 19 1.52 -19.02 -1.32
N VAL A 20 2.04 -17.80 -1.50
CA VAL A 20 2.85 -17.07 -0.51
C VAL A 20 2.07 -16.85 0.79
N LEU A 21 0.77 -16.50 0.73
CA LEU A 21 -0.07 -16.39 1.93
C LEU A 21 -0.18 -17.70 2.71
N LYS A 22 -0.21 -18.84 2.02
CA LYS A 22 -0.31 -20.17 2.65
C LYS A 22 1.04 -20.64 3.20
N ARG A 23 2.13 -20.27 2.55
CA ARG A 23 3.49 -20.74 2.84
C ARG A 23 4.46 -19.54 2.80
N PRO A 24 4.38 -18.63 3.79
CA PRO A 24 5.08 -17.35 3.76
C PRO A 24 6.61 -17.43 3.84
N THR A 25 7.15 -18.57 4.27
CA THR A 25 8.59 -18.79 4.41
C THR A 25 9.21 -19.58 3.25
N GLU A 26 8.43 -19.91 2.22
CA GLU A 26 8.92 -20.69 1.08
C GLU A 26 9.51 -19.78 0.01
N LEU A 27 10.83 -19.64 0.00
CA LEU A 27 11.60 -18.74 -0.86
C LEU A 27 11.26 -18.90 -2.35
N MET A 28 11.12 -20.14 -2.83
CA MET A 28 10.82 -20.42 -4.24
C MET A 28 9.51 -19.77 -4.72
N LEU A 29 8.49 -19.70 -3.86
CA LEU A 29 7.21 -19.05 -4.21
C LEU A 29 7.38 -17.54 -4.36
N HIS A 30 8.17 -16.93 -3.49
CA HIS A 30 8.50 -15.51 -3.57
C HIS A 30 9.32 -15.19 -4.83
N GLU A 31 10.30 -16.01 -5.17
CA GLU A 31 11.10 -15.83 -6.39
C GLU A 31 10.25 -15.92 -7.66
N GLN A 32 9.35 -16.90 -7.74
CA GLN A 32 8.43 -17.02 -8.88
C GLN A 32 7.52 -15.80 -8.99
N ARG A 33 7.00 -15.34 -7.86
CA ARG A 33 6.17 -14.13 -7.80
C ARG A 33 6.96 -12.88 -8.22
N LEU A 34 8.20 -12.74 -7.74
CA LEU A 34 9.09 -11.64 -8.09
C LEU A 34 9.43 -11.63 -9.59
N ARG A 35 9.72 -12.81 -10.17
CA ARG A 35 9.97 -13.00 -11.60
C ARG A 35 8.77 -12.54 -12.45
N LEU A 36 7.56 -12.84 -12.03
CA LEU A 36 6.34 -12.39 -12.70
C LEU A 36 6.13 -10.88 -12.55
N ALA A 37 6.39 -10.34 -11.35
CA ALA A 37 6.27 -8.90 -11.09
C ALA A 37 7.19 -8.06 -11.99
N ARG A 38 8.38 -8.56 -12.33
CA ARG A 38 9.31 -7.89 -13.25
C ARG A 38 8.76 -7.69 -14.66
N LYS A 39 7.80 -8.51 -15.08
CA LYS A 39 7.19 -8.40 -16.41
C LYS A 39 6.14 -7.30 -16.50
N PHE A 40 5.66 -6.78 -15.37
CA PHE A 40 4.69 -5.69 -15.36
C PHE A 40 5.39 -4.35 -15.60
N PRO A 41 4.76 -3.42 -16.32
CA PRO A 41 5.33 -2.10 -16.57
C PRO A 41 5.44 -1.25 -15.29
N GLN A 42 4.55 -1.45 -14.31
CA GLN A 42 4.56 -0.75 -13.04
C GLN A 42 5.58 -1.36 -12.08
N ASN A 43 6.19 -0.51 -11.22
CA ASN A 43 7.16 -0.96 -10.22
C ASN A 43 6.51 -1.42 -8.90
N GLU A 44 5.27 -1.01 -8.62
CA GLU A 44 4.57 -1.34 -7.39
C GLU A 44 4.41 -2.86 -7.13
N PRO A 45 4.02 -3.70 -8.13
CA PRO A 45 3.97 -5.15 -7.94
C PRO A 45 5.32 -5.75 -7.57
N LEU A 46 6.40 -5.22 -8.17
CA LEU A 46 7.76 -5.66 -7.92
C LEU A 46 8.19 -5.31 -6.50
N GLN A 47 8.01 -4.05 -6.10
CA GLN A 47 8.31 -3.59 -4.74
C GLN A 47 7.50 -4.34 -3.69
N GLY A 48 6.20 -4.55 -3.92
CA GLY A 48 5.34 -5.28 -2.99
C GLY A 48 5.72 -6.76 -2.85
N ALA A 49 6.10 -7.41 -3.96
CA ALA A 49 6.58 -8.79 -3.93
C ALA A 49 7.91 -8.91 -3.17
N LEU A 50 8.82 -7.94 -3.36
CA LEU A 50 10.10 -7.88 -2.66
C LEU A 50 9.91 -7.63 -1.16
N ALA A 51 9.01 -6.73 -0.78
CA ALA A 51 8.70 -6.47 0.63
C ALA A 51 8.18 -7.71 1.35
N ASP A 52 7.29 -8.48 0.70
CA ASP A 52 6.79 -9.73 1.25
C ASP A 52 7.88 -10.80 1.37
N LEU A 53 8.83 -10.84 0.42
CA LEU A 53 9.98 -11.75 0.45
C LEU A 53 10.89 -11.43 1.64
N PHE A 54 11.26 -10.17 1.83
CA PHE A 54 12.10 -9.73 2.95
C PHE A 54 11.41 -9.86 4.31
N TYR A 55 10.09 -9.94 4.34
CA TYR A 55 9.34 -10.26 5.54
C TYR A 55 9.27 -11.77 5.81
N GLY A 56 8.88 -12.56 4.80
CA GLY A 56 8.61 -13.99 4.97
C GLY A 56 9.87 -14.86 5.02
N CYS A 57 10.87 -14.50 4.22
CA CYS A 57 12.12 -15.25 4.05
C CYS A 57 13.33 -14.51 4.63
N TRP A 58 13.15 -13.71 5.68
CA TRP A 58 14.21 -12.86 6.21
C TRP A 58 15.47 -13.64 6.64
N TYR A 59 15.34 -14.89 7.05
CA TYR A 59 16.49 -15.77 7.38
C TYR A 59 17.41 -16.07 6.19
N ASP A 60 16.89 -16.05 4.99
CA ASP A 60 17.64 -16.31 3.77
C ASP A 60 18.33 -15.04 3.23
N MET A 61 17.90 -13.86 3.67
CA MET A 61 18.34 -12.57 3.13
C MET A 61 19.83 -12.28 3.39
N PRO A 62 20.47 -12.65 4.50
CA PRO A 62 21.89 -12.45 4.68
C PRO A 62 22.76 -13.15 3.62
N LEU A 63 22.29 -14.27 3.08
CA LEU A 63 23.02 -15.05 2.07
C LEU A 63 22.60 -14.72 0.63
N GLN A 64 21.32 -14.42 0.41
CA GLN A 64 20.73 -14.33 -0.94
C GLN A 64 20.22 -12.93 -1.26
N GLY A 65 20.02 -12.07 -0.27
CA GLY A 65 19.36 -10.78 -0.40
C GLY A 65 20.03 -9.85 -1.41
N GLU A 66 21.35 -9.75 -1.40
CA GLU A 66 22.09 -8.91 -2.35
C GLU A 66 21.93 -9.41 -3.79
N ALA A 67 22.01 -10.71 -4.02
CA ALA A 67 21.81 -11.29 -5.34
C ALA A 67 20.37 -11.03 -5.85
N ILE A 68 19.37 -11.22 -4.98
CA ILE A 68 17.96 -10.96 -5.30
C ILE A 68 17.74 -9.46 -5.56
N LEU A 69 18.25 -8.58 -4.69
CA LEU A 69 18.11 -7.13 -4.82
C LEU A 69 18.76 -6.62 -6.11
N ALA A 70 19.94 -7.13 -6.46
CA ALA A 70 20.63 -6.79 -7.70
C ALA A 70 19.78 -7.08 -8.96
N THR A 71 18.95 -8.12 -8.94
CA THR A 71 18.09 -8.46 -10.09
C THR A 71 16.98 -7.45 -10.34
N VAL A 72 16.63 -6.60 -9.36
CA VAL A 72 15.48 -5.68 -9.41
C VAL A 72 15.85 -4.22 -9.13
N ALA A 73 17.12 -3.96 -8.81
CA ALA A 73 17.60 -2.66 -8.38
C ALA A 73 17.37 -1.53 -9.40
N ASP A 74 17.42 -1.85 -10.69
CA ASP A 74 17.18 -0.92 -11.80
C ASP A 74 15.75 -0.36 -11.81
N ARG A 75 14.82 -1.05 -11.18
CA ARG A 75 13.40 -0.70 -11.17
C ARG A 75 12.90 -0.14 -9.84
N LEU A 76 13.74 -0.07 -8.84
CA LEU A 76 13.37 0.42 -7.51
C LEU A 76 13.90 1.84 -7.26
N PRO A 77 13.12 2.73 -6.61
CA PRO A 77 13.62 4.01 -6.12
C PRO A 77 14.81 3.82 -5.17
N LEU A 78 15.75 4.77 -5.20
CA LEU A 78 16.94 4.70 -4.36
C LEU A 78 16.64 4.53 -2.84
N PRO A 79 15.67 5.27 -2.24
CA PRO A 79 15.31 5.07 -0.84
C PRO A 79 14.82 3.65 -0.54
N THR A 80 14.01 3.09 -1.44
CA THR A 80 13.50 1.70 -1.32
C THR A 80 14.62 0.68 -1.40
N ARG A 81 15.58 0.86 -2.32
CA ARG A 81 16.76 -0.02 -2.42
C ARG A 81 17.61 0.04 -1.16
N ASN A 82 17.85 1.24 -0.63
CA ASN A 82 18.63 1.43 0.59
C ASN A 82 17.96 0.76 1.79
N HIS A 83 16.64 0.86 1.91
CA HIS A 83 15.90 0.18 2.97
C HIS A 83 16.10 -1.35 2.93
N PHE A 84 16.00 -1.99 1.75
CA PHE A 84 16.25 -3.43 1.63
C PHE A 84 17.73 -3.79 1.90
N ARG A 85 18.68 -2.96 1.44
CA ARG A 85 20.10 -3.16 1.74
C ARG A 85 20.37 -3.07 3.24
N ASP A 86 19.79 -2.09 3.91
CA ASP A 86 19.85 -1.95 5.37
C ASP A 86 19.33 -3.20 6.09
N CYS A 87 18.24 -3.81 5.58
CA CYS A 87 17.73 -5.07 6.13
C CYS A 87 18.76 -6.21 6.00
N ILE A 88 19.47 -6.31 4.87
CA ILE A 88 20.52 -7.31 4.65
C ILE A 88 21.69 -7.06 5.60
N GLU A 89 22.23 -5.84 5.62
CA GLU A 89 23.40 -5.46 6.40
C GLU A 89 23.18 -5.60 7.91
N LYS A 90 21.98 -5.24 8.38
CA LYS A 90 21.62 -5.30 9.81
C LYS A 90 21.02 -6.64 10.22
N ASN A 91 20.94 -7.60 9.31
CA ASN A 91 20.30 -8.90 9.53
C ASN A 91 18.89 -8.73 10.14
N SER A 92 18.11 -7.84 9.56
CA SER A 92 16.77 -7.47 10.01
C SER A 92 15.72 -7.81 8.96
N TYR A 93 14.45 -7.84 9.38
CA TYR A 93 13.33 -8.10 8.48
C TYR A 93 12.53 -6.82 8.22
N VAL A 94 11.82 -6.80 7.12
CA VAL A 94 10.82 -5.77 6.83
C VAL A 94 9.68 -5.90 7.84
N GLN A 95 9.32 -4.82 8.50
CA GLN A 95 8.20 -4.83 9.47
C GLN A 95 6.87 -5.10 8.77
N ARG A 96 5.90 -5.66 9.52
CA ARG A 96 4.56 -5.95 9.00
C ARG A 96 3.84 -4.70 8.47
N ILE A 97 4.07 -3.55 9.08
CA ILE A 97 3.66 -2.24 8.57
C ILE A 97 4.93 -1.53 8.11
N SER A 98 5.07 -1.27 6.82
CA SER A 98 6.33 -0.79 6.26
C SER A 98 6.13 0.20 5.12
N GLU A 99 7.06 1.14 5.01
CA GLU A 99 7.12 2.13 3.92
C GLU A 99 7.44 1.49 2.56
N VAL A 100 8.10 0.32 2.56
CA VAL A 100 8.39 -0.40 1.32
C VAL A 100 7.28 -1.32 0.86
N ALA A 101 6.26 -1.55 1.69
CA ALA A 101 5.07 -2.28 1.29
C ALA A 101 4.24 -1.46 0.28
N THR A 102 3.53 -2.15 -0.60
CA THR A 102 2.62 -1.55 -1.57
C THR A 102 1.26 -2.25 -1.51
N ARG A 103 0.27 -1.75 -2.22
CA ARG A 103 -1.03 -2.43 -2.36
C ARG A 103 -0.94 -3.84 -2.96
N TRP A 104 0.21 -4.21 -3.54
CA TRP A 104 0.47 -5.52 -4.10
C TRP A 104 1.12 -6.47 -3.10
N SER A 105 1.50 -5.98 -1.92
CA SER A 105 1.97 -6.80 -0.82
C SER A 105 0.83 -7.64 -0.26
N VAL A 106 1.15 -8.85 0.19
CA VAL A 106 0.15 -9.79 0.76
C VAL A 106 0.49 -10.21 2.19
N LEU A 107 1.75 -10.10 2.61
CA LEU A 107 2.20 -10.39 3.98
C LEU A 107 2.39 -9.12 4.79
N VAL A 108 2.84 -8.04 4.15
CA VAL A 108 3.09 -6.74 4.79
C VAL A 108 2.07 -5.70 4.35
N THR A 109 1.84 -4.72 5.19
CA THR A 109 0.86 -3.65 4.96
C THR A 109 1.58 -2.32 4.76
N PRO A 110 1.18 -1.49 3.79
CA PRO A 110 1.73 -0.15 3.62
C PRO A 110 1.57 0.71 4.88
N SER A 111 2.65 1.41 5.24
CA SER A 111 2.60 2.43 6.29
C SER A 111 1.85 3.66 5.80
N LEU A 112 1.03 4.26 6.66
CA LEU A 112 0.33 5.52 6.36
C LEU A 112 1.28 6.72 6.28
N ASN A 113 2.51 6.58 6.77
CA ASN A 113 3.54 7.63 6.73
C ASN A 113 4.33 7.68 5.40
N VAL A 114 3.96 6.89 4.42
CA VAL A 114 4.65 6.87 3.11
C VAL A 114 4.22 8.07 2.28
N ALA A 115 5.17 8.66 1.54
CA ALA A 115 4.89 9.75 0.61
C ALA A 115 3.81 9.37 -0.42
N SER A 116 2.91 10.30 -0.69
CA SER A 116 1.70 10.10 -1.50
C SER A 116 1.92 9.48 -2.90
N HIS A 117 3.11 9.68 -3.49
CA HIS A 117 3.45 9.12 -4.80
C HIS A 117 3.74 7.61 -4.77
N SER A 118 3.95 7.02 -3.58
CA SER A 118 4.26 5.60 -3.40
C SER A 118 3.04 4.72 -3.13
N LEU A 119 1.92 5.33 -2.69
CA LEU A 119 0.70 4.62 -2.36
C LEU A 119 -0.41 4.98 -3.35
N ARG A 120 -0.83 4.00 -4.14
CA ARG A 120 -2.01 4.13 -5.01
C ARG A 120 -3.09 3.18 -4.51
N VAL A 121 -4.15 3.74 -3.98
CA VAL A 121 -5.33 2.99 -3.55
C VAL A 121 -6.18 2.68 -4.78
N SER A 122 -6.59 1.42 -4.96
CA SER A 122 -7.57 1.07 -6.00
C SER A 122 -8.95 1.65 -5.64
N SER A 123 -9.85 1.78 -6.61
CA SER A 123 -11.20 2.28 -6.35
C SER A 123 -11.99 1.39 -5.39
N ASP A 124 -11.72 0.09 -5.38
CA ASP A 124 -12.38 -0.86 -4.48
C ASP A 124 -11.80 -0.78 -3.07
N ASP A 125 -10.48 -0.65 -2.94
CA ASP A 125 -9.83 -0.39 -1.65
C ASP A 125 -10.28 0.94 -1.05
N ALA A 126 -10.38 2.01 -1.87
CA ALA A 126 -10.88 3.31 -1.45
C ALA A 126 -12.31 3.24 -0.89
N ARG A 127 -13.19 2.46 -1.53
CA ARG A 127 -14.56 2.22 -1.04
C ARG A 127 -14.58 1.47 0.28
N GLN A 128 -13.75 0.42 0.41
CA GLN A 128 -13.65 -0.36 1.65
C GLN A 128 -13.11 0.48 2.79
N ILE A 129 -12.03 1.21 2.57
CA ILE A 129 -11.43 2.12 3.55
C ILE A 129 -12.43 3.20 3.97
N ALA A 130 -13.14 3.81 3.01
CA ALA A 130 -14.17 4.81 3.30
C ALA A 130 -15.33 4.24 4.11
N ALA A 131 -15.73 2.99 3.85
CA ALA A 131 -16.77 2.32 4.62
C ALA A 131 -16.34 2.11 6.08
N ASP A 132 -15.11 1.65 6.30
CA ASP A 132 -14.56 1.37 7.63
C ASP A 132 -14.35 2.66 8.44
N PHE A 133 -13.68 3.68 7.86
CA PHE A 133 -13.48 4.96 8.56
C PHE A 133 -14.80 5.67 8.82
N GLY A 134 -15.72 5.71 7.85
CA GLY A 134 -17.03 6.32 8.02
C GLY A 134 -17.85 5.65 9.15
N ALA A 135 -17.78 4.33 9.29
CA ALA A 135 -18.44 3.62 10.39
C ALA A 135 -17.79 3.93 11.74
N ARG A 136 -16.45 3.93 11.81
CA ARG A 136 -15.69 4.25 13.04
C ARG A 136 -15.96 5.68 13.52
N LEU A 137 -15.96 6.66 12.60
CA LEU A 137 -16.24 8.06 12.91
C LEU A 137 -17.65 8.26 13.48
N ILE A 138 -18.66 7.67 12.83
CA ILE A 138 -20.05 7.75 13.33
C ILE A 138 -20.17 7.11 14.70
N LYS A 139 -19.54 5.95 14.93
CA LYS A 139 -19.53 5.26 16.23
C LYS A 139 -18.83 6.09 17.31
N ALA A 140 -17.66 6.65 17.03
CA ALA A 140 -16.91 7.51 17.97
C ALA A 140 -17.69 8.78 18.34
N LYS A 141 -18.39 9.40 17.38
CA LYS A 141 -19.28 10.53 17.65
C LYS A 141 -20.44 10.14 18.57
N ALA A 142 -21.04 8.96 18.35
CA ALA A 142 -22.14 8.47 19.18
C ALA A 142 -21.70 8.13 20.61
N SER A 143 -20.45 7.68 20.82
CA SER A 143 -19.88 7.44 22.15
C SER A 143 -19.42 8.70 22.87
N ASN A 144 -19.45 9.86 22.20
CA ASN A 144 -19.01 11.16 22.72
C ASN A 144 -17.53 11.19 23.21
N ASP A 145 -16.70 10.26 22.69
CA ASP A 145 -15.27 10.21 22.95
C ASP A 145 -14.53 11.15 21.97
N LYS A 146 -14.31 12.37 22.44
CA LYS A 146 -13.66 13.41 21.61
C LYS A 146 -12.22 13.05 21.23
N GLN A 147 -11.48 12.42 22.14
CA GLN A 147 -10.09 12.07 21.88
C GLN A 147 -9.99 10.98 20.79
N GLN A 148 -10.77 9.92 20.93
CA GLN A 148 -10.85 8.85 19.93
C GLN A 148 -11.34 9.39 18.58
N LEU A 149 -12.33 10.29 18.60
CA LEU A 149 -12.86 10.91 17.41
C LEU A 149 -11.78 11.69 16.64
N THR A 150 -11.05 12.59 17.34
CA THR A 150 -9.97 13.37 16.74
C THR A 150 -8.88 12.46 16.16
N GLN A 151 -8.48 11.41 16.88
CA GLN A 151 -7.48 10.47 16.38
C GLN A 151 -7.93 9.76 15.09
N ILE A 152 -9.19 9.31 15.02
CA ILE A 152 -9.71 8.65 13.81
C ILE A 152 -9.80 9.65 12.64
N GLU A 153 -10.17 10.91 12.89
CA GLU A 153 -10.17 11.96 11.87
C GLU A 153 -8.76 12.19 11.33
N ASP A 154 -7.77 12.37 12.21
CA ASP A 154 -6.37 12.62 11.82
C ASP A 154 -5.81 11.43 11.02
N ASP A 155 -6.07 10.18 11.46
CA ASP A 155 -5.67 8.97 10.74
C ASP A 155 -6.29 8.93 9.34
N PHE A 156 -7.58 9.27 9.21
CA PHE A 156 -8.27 9.28 7.94
C PHE A 156 -7.77 10.38 7.00
N LEU A 157 -7.65 11.62 7.49
CA LEU A 157 -7.16 12.75 6.69
C LEU A 157 -5.71 12.52 6.26
N GLY A 158 -4.87 11.99 7.16
CA GLY A 158 -3.50 11.59 6.85
C GLY A 158 -3.44 10.52 5.77
N HIS A 159 -4.30 9.49 5.85
CA HIS A 159 -4.43 8.47 4.80
C HIS A 159 -4.80 9.08 3.46
N CYS A 160 -5.82 9.94 3.42
CA CYS A 160 -6.28 10.54 2.17
C CYS A 160 -5.18 11.35 1.48
N LEU A 161 -4.41 12.14 2.24
CA LEU A 161 -3.30 12.92 1.71
C LEU A 161 -2.12 12.03 1.26
N ALA A 162 -1.74 11.05 2.09
CA ALA A 162 -0.64 10.14 1.77
C ALA A 162 -0.89 9.30 0.52
N CYS A 163 -2.14 8.87 0.31
CA CYS A 163 -2.54 8.01 -0.81
C CYS A 163 -3.16 8.79 -1.99
N VAL A 164 -3.34 10.10 -1.89
CA VAL A 164 -4.11 10.93 -2.82
C VAL A 164 -5.50 10.32 -3.07
N ASP A 165 -6.12 9.81 -1.98
CA ASP A 165 -7.39 9.10 -2.06
C ASP A 165 -8.59 10.05 -2.08
N ARG A 166 -8.82 10.66 -3.25
CA ARG A 166 -9.98 11.54 -3.49
C ARG A 166 -11.31 10.82 -3.40
N ILE A 167 -11.34 9.54 -3.81
CA ILE A 167 -12.56 8.72 -3.80
C ILE A 167 -12.97 8.44 -2.36
N GLY A 168 -12.05 7.91 -1.56
CA GLY A 168 -12.29 7.64 -0.14
C GLY A 168 -12.69 8.90 0.63
N PHE A 169 -11.96 10.01 0.42
CA PHE A 169 -12.30 11.29 1.02
C PHE A 169 -13.73 11.73 0.68
N SER A 170 -14.10 11.74 -0.61
CA SER A 170 -15.43 12.15 -1.06
C SER A 170 -16.54 11.27 -0.48
N LEU A 171 -16.34 9.96 -0.45
CA LEU A 171 -17.32 9.02 0.08
C LEU A 171 -17.57 9.23 1.58
N VAL A 172 -16.51 9.42 2.37
CA VAL A 172 -16.63 9.71 3.80
C VAL A 172 -17.26 11.07 4.02
N TRP A 173 -16.79 12.10 3.30
CA TRP A 173 -17.37 13.45 3.38
C TRP A 173 -18.87 13.43 3.18
N PHE A 174 -19.37 12.88 2.07
CA PHE A 174 -20.81 12.81 1.79
C PHE A 174 -21.58 11.98 2.82
N ARG A 175 -21.01 10.89 3.30
CA ARG A 175 -21.63 10.07 4.34
C ARG A 175 -21.78 10.84 5.65
N LEU A 176 -20.73 11.54 6.07
CA LEU A 176 -20.72 12.33 7.30
C LEU A 176 -21.64 13.57 7.19
N ALA A 177 -21.65 14.27 6.05
CA ALA A 177 -22.55 15.38 5.78
C ALA A 177 -24.03 15.00 5.95
N ARG A 178 -24.42 13.81 5.45
CA ARG A 178 -25.78 13.29 5.65
C ARG A 178 -26.12 13.01 7.11
N ASN A 179 -25.10 12.81 7.97
CA ASN A 179 -25.26 12.60 9.41
C ASN A 179 -25.07 13.90 10.23
N GLY A 180 -25.19 15.07 9.60
CA GLY A 180 -25.07 16.35 10.28
C GLY A 180 -23.67 16.61 10.89
N TRP A 181 -22.62 16.23 10.16
CA TRP A 181 -21.25 16.47 10.59
C TRP A 181 -20.84 17.91 10.34
N VAL A 182 -20.20 18.52 11.32
CA VAL A 182 -19.59 19.85 11.17
C VAL A 182 -18.10 19.63 10.86
N PHE A 183 -17.69 19.98 9.65
CA PHE A 183 -16.31 19.85 9.21
C PHE A 183 -15.49 21.05 9.70
N ASP A 184 -14.39 20.76 10.36
CA ASP A 184 -13.44 21.78 10.82
C ASP A 184 -12.42 22.16 9.72
N GLU A 185 -11.48 23.05 10.10
CA GLU A 185 -10.46 23.54 9.17
C GLU A 185 -9.54 22.41 8.63
N ARG A 186 -9.31 21.32 9.39
CA ARG A 186 -8.49 20.19 8.95
C ARG A 186 -9.11 19.48 7.75
N TRP A 187 -10.42 19.27 7.77
CA TRP A 187 -11.18 18.67 6.68
C TRP A 187 -11.14 19.54 5.42
N VAL A 188 -11.35 20.85 5.58
CA VAL A 188 -11.32 21.81 4.46
C VAL A 188 -9.90 21.93 3.89
N ALA A 189 -8.88 21.93 4.74
CA ALA A 189 -7.49 21.96 4.30
C ALA A 189 -7.12 20.69 3.51
N CYS A 190 -7.54 19.51 4.00
CA CYS A 190 -7.34 18.23 3.31
C CYS A 190 -8.01 18.23 1.93
N GLN A 191 -9.25 18.72 1.83
CA GLN A 191 -9.95 18.84 0.54
C GLN A 191 -9.15 19.70 -0.44
N ARG A 192 -8.73 20.90 -0.04
CA ARG A 192 -7.94 21.81 -0.89
C ARG A 192 -6.63 21.18 -1.35
N GLN A 193 -5.92 20.49 -0.46
CA GLN A 193 -4.67 19.82 -0.80
C GLN A 193 -4.90 18.70 -1.82
N LEU A 194 -5.94 17.89 -1.63
CA LEU A 194 -6.30 16.84 -2.58
C LEU A 194 -6.66 17.42 -3.96
N GLU A 195 -7.36 18.53 -4.03
CA GLU A 195 -7.71 19.21 -5.28
C GLU A 195 -6.48 19.75 -6.01
N GLN A 196 -5.47 20.25 -5.28
CA GLN A 196 -4.23 20.79 -5.84
C GLN A 196 -3.23 19.72 -6.28
N MET A 197 -3.32 18.50 -5.74
CA MET A 197 -2.46 17.41 -6.17
C MET A 197 -2.74 17.05 -7.63
N PRO A 198 -1.73 16.64 -8.43
CA PRO A 198 -1.96 16.29 -9.83
C PRO A 198 -3.01 15.18 -9.96
N ALA A 199 -3.92 15.36 -10.89
CA ALA A 199 -4.90 14.33 -11.22
C ALA A 199 -4.16 13.05 -11.64
N ARG A 200 -4.72 11.90 -11.29
CA ARG A 200 -4.25 10.60 -11.79
C ARG A 200 -4.19 10.67 -13.32
N GLU A 201 -3.03 10.57 -13.90
CA GLU A 201 -2.97 10.12 -15.29
C GLU A 201 -3.57 8.72 -15.32
N ALA A 202 -4.73 8.60 -15.94
CA ALA A 202 -5.33 7.32 -16.24
C ALA A 202 -4.38 6.62 -17.23
N THR A 203 -3.47 5.80 -16.72
CA THR A 203 -2.71 4.90 -17.58
C THR A 203 -3.71 3.84 -18.05
N VAL A 204 -4.19 4.05 -19.28
CA VAL A 204 -4.99 3.13 -20.09
C VAL A 204 -4.27 1.77 -20.20
#